data_97481b7dedced719479af26ddba5935f
#
_entry.id   97481b7dedced719479af26ddba5935f
#
_cell.length_a   1.000
_cell.length_b   1.000
_cell.length_c   1.000
_cell.angle_alpha   90.00
_cell.angle_beta   90.00
_cell.angle_gamma   90.00
#
_symmetry.space_group_name_H-M   'P 1'
#
loop_
_entity.id
_entity.type
_entity.pdbx_description
1 polymer ?
#
loop_
_entity_poly.entity_id
_entity_poly.type
_entity_poly.pdbx_seq_one_letter_code
_entity_poly.pdbx_strand_id
1 'polypeptide(L)'
;RVLVTTLTKRMAEELAEYLLNNNVRCNYIHSDVDTLERVKIMDDLRQGIYDVLIGVNLLREGLDLPEVSLVAILDADKEGFLRSHRSLTQTAGRAARNVNGKVIMYADRMTDSMKLTIDETNRRREKQLAYNEANGITPQQIKKARNLSVFGNAKEADELLKERHAYVEPSTPNIAADPVVQYMSKAQMEKSIERTRKLMQEAAKKLEFIEIGRAH
;
A
#
# COMPACT_ATOMS: atom_id res chain seq x y z
N ARG A 1 -3.61 1.69 17.78
CA ARG A 1 -2.30 1.43 17.16
C ARG A 1 -1.68 2.75 16.69
N VAL A 2 -0.36 2.77 16.52
CA VAL A 2 0.41 3.96 16.15
C VAL A 2 1.14 3.69 14.83
N LEU A 3 1.07 4.65 13.91
CA LEU A 3 1.94 4.68 12.73
C LEU A 3 2.96 5.82 12.89
N VAL A 4 4.23 5.54 12.64
CA VAL A 4 5.30 6.54 12.66
C VAL A 4 5.92 6.61 11.27
N THR A 5 5.99 7.80 10.68
CA THR A 5 6.64 8.01 9.38
C THR A 5 7.97 8.71 9.55
N THR A 6 9.02 8.12 8.99
CA THR A 6 10.38 8.65 8.95
C THR A 6 10.77 9.06 7.53
N LEU A 7 11.92 9.71 7.35
CA LEU A 7 12.44 10.11 6.04
C LEU A 7 13.36 9.06 5.41
N THR A 8 14.05 8.29 6.24
CA THR A 8 15.05 7.32 5.79
C THR A 8 14.85 5.94 6.44
N LYS A 9 15.35 4.90 5.77
CA LYS A 9 15.34 3.52 6.29
C LYS A 9 16.10 3.43 7.60
N ARG A 10 17.33 4.00 7.62
CA ARG A 10 18.18 4.02 8.80
C ARG A 10 17.49 4.64 10.01
N MET A 11 16.78 5.77 9.82
CA MET A 11 16.01 6.40 10.88
C MET A 11 14.87 5.49 11.39
N ALA A 12 14.23 4.73 10.49
CA ALA A 12 13.18 3.78 10.90
C ALA A 12 13.74 2.65 11.74
N GLU A 13 14.91 2.11 11.38
CA GLU A 13 15.61 1.03 12.08
C GLU A 13 16.11 1.50 13.44
N GLU A 14 16.84 2.62 13.50
CA GLU A 14 17.35 3.22 14.74
C GLU A 14 16.22 3.57 15.72
N LEU A 15 15.08 4.09 15.21
CA LEU A 15 13.92 4.38 16.04
C LEU A 15 13.26 3.10 16.56
N ALA A 16 13.18 2.05 15.74
CA ALA A 16 12.65 0.78 16.17
C ALA A 16 13.48 0.16 17.29
N GLU A 17 14.81 0.17 17.13
CA GLU A 17 15.72 -0.30 18.17
C GLU A 17 15.60 0.51 19.48
N TYR A 18 15.54 1.84 19.37
CA TYR A 18 15.34 2.70 20.52
C TYR A 18 14.02 2.39 21.27
N LEU A 19 12.92 2.22 20.53
CA LEU A 19 11.62 1.93 21.12
C LEU A 19 11.59 0.53 21.76
N LEU A 20 12.19 -0.47 21.13
CA LEU A 20 12.32 -1.82 21.70
C LEU A 20 13.13 -1.81 23.00
N ASN A 21 14.23 -1.08 23.05
CA ASN A 21 15.04 -0.90 24.25
C ASN A 21 14.29 -0.18 25.39
N ASN A 22 13.25 0.57 25.04
CA ASN A 22 12.33 1.21 26.02
C ASN A 22 11.03 0.39 26.25
N ASN A 23 11.04 -0.90 25.95
CA ASN A 23 9.92 -1.81 26.14
C ASN A 23 8.64 -1.45 25.36
N VAL A 24 8.75 -0.72 24.25
CA VAL A 24 7.65 -0.42 23.34
C VAL A 24 7.62 -1.49 22.26
N ARG A 25 6.52 -2.23 22.15
CA ARG A 25 6.35 -3.26 21.12
C ARG A 25 6.17 -2.58 19.77
N CYS A 26 7.18 -2.63 18.92
CA CYS A 26 7.17 -2.02 17.59
C CYS A 26 7.77 -2.94 16.54
N ASN A 27 7.47 -2.61 15.29
CA ASN A 27 8.13 -3.18 14.12
C ASN A 27 8.33 -2.06 13.08
N TYR A 28 9.14 -2.30 12.08
CA TYR A 28 9.38 -1.34 11.01
C TYR A 28 9.18 -1.97 9.63
N ILE A 29 8.91 -1.11 8.64
CA ILE A 29 8.68 -1.51 7.26
C ILE A 29 9.32 -0.52 6.30
N HIS A 30 10.04 -1.03 5.31
CA HIS A 30 10.65 -0.24 4.24
C HIS A 30 10.61 -0.98 2.90
N SER A 31 11.19 -0.39 1.84
CA SER A 31 11.09 -0.93 0.47
C SER A 31 11.70 -2.32 0.30
N ASP A 32 12.63 -2.72 1.14
CA ASP A 32 13.38 -3.98 1.01
C ASP A 32 12.70 -5.16 1.71
N VAL A 33 11.63 -4.91 2.47
CA VAL A 33 10.81 -5.94 3.09
C VAL A 33 9.98 -6.64 2.01
N ASP A 34 10.00 -7.95 1.97
CA ASP A 34 9.24 -8.74 1.01
C ASP A 34 7.73 -8.55 1.14
N THR A 35 6.99 -8.74 0.03
CA THR A 35 5.54 -8.50 -0.01
C THR A 35 4.77 -9.39 0.99
N LEU A 36 5.16 -10.64 1.15
CA LEU A 36 4.52 -11.56 2.09
C LEU A 36 4.80 -11.15 3.54
N GLU A 37 6.03 -10.77 3.84
CA GLU A 37 6.42 -10.28 5.15
C GLU A 37 5.69 -8.98 5.51
N ARG A 38 5.47 -8.08 4.55
CA ARG A 38 4.66 -6.88 4.74
C ARG A 38 3.23 -7.21 5.17
N VAL A 39 2.59 -8.15 4.49
CA VAL A 39 1.23 -8.58 4.84
C VAL A 39 1.20 -9.11 6.28
N LYS A 40 2.20 -9.92 6.65
CA LYS A 40 2.33 -10.43 8.02
C LYS A 40 2.52 -9.30 9.05
N ILE A 41 3.44 -8.36 8.79
CA ILE A 41 3.68 -7.21 9.66
C ILE A 41 2.38 -6.41 9.87
N MET A 42 1.57 -6.25 8.84
CA MET A 42 0.31 -5.52 8.93
C MET A 42 -0.74 -6.28 9.75
N ASP A 43 -0.82 -7.57 9.56
CA ASP A 43 -1.72 -8.44 10.32
C ASP A 43 -1.34 -8.48 11.81
N ASP A 44 -0.06 -8.59 12.11
CA ASP A 44 0.50 -8.57 13.45
C ASP A 44 0.18 -7.24 14.17
N LEU A 45 0.23 -6.09 13.45
CA LEU A 45 -0.21 -4.81 13.99
C LEU A 45 -1.71 -4.83 14.33
N ARG A 46 -2.56 -5.36 13.44
CA ARG A 46 -4.00 -5.48 13.67
C ARG A 46 -4.31 -6.39 14.87
N GLN A 47 -3.61 -7.52 14.96
CA GLN A 47 -3.77 -8.47 16.05
C GLN A 47 -3.25 -7.92 17.38
N GLY A 48 -2.36 -6.92 17.35
CA GLY A 48 -1.78 -6.30 18.53
C GLY A 48 -0.57 -7.02 19.08
N ILE A 49 0.12 -7.77 18.24
CA ILE A 49 1.41 -8.36 18.57
C ILE A 49 2.38 -7.24 18.90
N TYR A 50 2.29 -6.13 18.17
CA TYR A 50 2.95 -4.87 18.51
C TYR A 50 1.99 -3.67 18.35
N ASP A 51 2.36 -2.54 18.93
CA ASP A 51 1.51 -1.36 19.02
C ASP A 51 1.92 -0.25 18.05
N VAL A 52 3.19 -0.25 17.64
CA VAL A 52 3.78 0.79 16.79
C VAL A 52 4.36 0.18 15.53
N LEU A 53 4.01 0.76 14.38
CA LEU A 53 4.61 0.46 13.09
C LEU A 53 5.34 1.70 12.57
N ILE A 54 6.62 1.53 12.26
CA ILE A 54 7.49 2.59 11.76
C ILE A 54 7.77 2.36 10.27
N GLY A 55 7.76 3.40 9.46
CA GLY A 55 8.09 3.23 8.03
C GLY A 55 8.41 4.51 7.30
N VAL A 56 9.15 4.38 6.18
CA VAL A 56 9.60 5.52 5.39
C VAL A 56 8.50 6.10 4.52
N ASN A 57 7.74 5.25 3.85
CA ASN A 57 6.69 5.67 2.92
C ASN A 57 5.50 4.74 3.01
N LEU A 58 4.80 4.82 4.11
CA LEU A 58 3.61 4.01 4.37
C LEU A 58 2.43 4.35 3.43
N LEU A 59 2.58 5.34 2.53
CA LEU A 59 1.51 5.81 1.64
C LEU A 59 1.23 4.86 0.47
N ARG A 60 2.27 4.16 -0.04
CA ARG A 60 2.17 3.35 -1.25
C ARG A 60 1.44 2.01 -1.07
N GLU A 61 1.15 1.63 0.16
CA GLU A 61 0.83 0.24 0.47
C GLU A 61 -0.65 -0.03 0.70
N GLY A 62 -1.54 0.87 0.25
CA GLY A 62 -2.99 0.64 0.34
C GLY A 62 -3.50 0.33 1.75
N LEU A 63 -2.78 0.79 2.78
CA LEU A 63 -3.02 0.47 4.17
C LEU A 63 -4.36 0.97 4.65
N ASP A 64 -5.28 0.06 4.87
CA ASP A 64 -6.56 0.34 5.50
C ASP A 64 -6.58 -0.24 6.91
N LEU A 65 -6.11 0.57 7.87
CA LEU A 65 -5.94 0.22 9.27
C LEU A 65 -6.85 1.10 10.16
N PRO A 66 -8.14 0.75 10.30
CA PRO A 66 -9.05 1.53 11.16
C PRO A 66 -8.67 1.46 12.64
N GLU A 67 -7.81 0.54 13.03
CA GLU A 67 -7.28 0.37 14.39
C GLU A 67 -6.25 1.46 14.76
N VAL A 68 -5.72 2.18 13.77
CA VAL A 68 -4.72 3.24 13.99
C VAL A 68 -5.39 4.48 14.55
N SER A 69 -5.04 4.81 15.79
CA SER A 69 -5.53 6.00 16.48
C SER A 69 -4.54 7.15 16.51
N LEU A 70 -3.27 6.90 16.24
CA LEU A 70 -2.24 7.93 16.20
C LEU A 70 -1.34 7.76 14.96
N VAL A 71 -1.11 8.87 14.26
CA VAL A 71 -0.12 8.98 13.20
C VAL A 71 0.91 10.03 13.62
N ALA A 72 2.16 9.63 13.76
CA ALA A 72 3.29 10.49 14.08
C ALA A 72 4.13 10.72 12.81
N ILE A 73 4.35 11.96 12.44
CA ILE A 73 5.14 12.34 11.27
C ILE A 73 6.40 13.04 11.78
N LEU A 74 7.53 12.36 11.68
CA LEU A 74 8.82 12.94 12.09
C LEU A 74 9.38 13.81 10.95
N ASP A 75 10.15 14.83 11.32
CA ASP A 75 10.75 15.77 10.37
C ASP A 75 9.73 16.32 9.36
N ALA A 76 8.57 16.74 9.84
CA ALA A 76 7.48 17.20 8.99
C ALA A 76 7.81 18.51 8.24
N ASP A 77 8.79 19.28 8.73
CA ASP A 77 9.30 20.50 8.12
C ASP A 77 10.40 20.30 7.08
N LYS A 78 10.89 19.08 6.89
CA LYS A 78 11.88 18.76 5.86
C LYS A 78 11.18 18.63 4.52
N GLU A 79 10.91 19.77 3.89
CA GLU A 79 10.18 19.83 2.62
C GLU A 79 10.82 18.94 1.55
N GLY A 80 9.97 18.24 0.80
CA GLY A 80 10.36 17.32 -0.25
C GLY A 80 9.21 16.40 -0.63
N PHE A 81 9.47 15.40 -1.47
CA PHE A 81 8.43 14.51 -1.98
C PHE A 81 7.62 13.82 -0.87
N LEU A 82 8.28 13.39 0.23
CA LEU A 82 7.64 12.71 1.35
C LEU A 82 6.95 13.67 2.35
N ARG A 83 7.19 14.95 2.26
CA ARG A 83 6.66 15.99 3.17
C ARG A 83 5.96 17.12 2.42
N SER A 84 5.61 16.89 1.16
CA SER A 84 4.73 17.78 0.39
C SER A 84 3.32 17.80 1.01
N HIS A 85 2.57 18.86 0.78
CA HIS A 85 1.17 18.96 1.20
C HIS A 85 0.35 17.71 0.88
N ARG A 86 0.49 17.16 -0.34
CA ARG A 86 -0.22 15.95 -0.77
C ARG A 86 0.18 14.72 0.07
N SER A 87 1.47 14.52 0.31
CA SER A 87 1.98 13.41 1.11
C SER A 87 1.53 13.52 2.57
N LEU A 88 1.63 14.71 3.16
CA LEU A 88 1.19 14.97 4.53
C LEU A 88 -0.32 14.73 4.69
N THR A 89 -1.13 15.21 3.75
CA THR A 89 -2.59 15.01 3.76
C THR A 89 -2.95 13.53 3.64
N GLN A 90 -2.27 12.76 2.79
CA GLN A 90 -2.50 11.32 2.66
C GLN A 90 -2.11 10.55 3.92
N THR A 91 -0.99 10.94 4.53
CA THR A 91 -0.52 10.33 5.80
C THR A 91 -1.47 10.65 6.94
N ALA A 92 -1.87 11.90 7.08
CA ALA A 92 -2.85 12.34 8.08
C ALA A 92 -4.20 11.61 7.90
N GLY A 93 -4.62 11.38 6.66
CA GLY A 93 -5.86 10.66 6.32
C GLY A 93 -5.90 9.22 6.84
N ARG A 94 -4.77 8.62 7.21
CA ARG A 94 -4.73 7.29 7.85
C ARG A 94 -5.37 7.29 9.23
N ALA A 95 -5.19 8.37 10.00
CA ALA A 95 -5.84 8.52 11.30
C ALA A 95 -7.34 8.83 11.19
N ALA A 96 -7.81 9.37 10.08
CA ALA A 96 -9.20 9.79 9.91
C ALA A 96 -10.22 8.65 9.92
N ARG A 97 -9.77 7.39 9.83
CA ARG A 97 -10.64 6.20 9.92
C ARG A 97 -10.95 5.77 11.35
N ASN A 98 -10.26 6.34 12.31
CA ASN A 98 -10.49 6.12 13.73
C ASN A 98 -11.24 7.31 14.31
N VAL A 99 -12.29 7.05 15.10
CA VAL A 99 -13.08 8.11 15.76
C VAL A 99 -12.19 8.98 16.67
N ASN A 100 -11.20 8.36 17.31
CA ASN A 100 -10.22 9.03 18.17
C ASN A 100 -8.89 9.31 17.43
N GLY A 101 -8.94 9.36 16.10
CA GLY A 101 -7.75 9.55 15.28
C GLY A 101 -7.06 10.88 15.54
N LYS A 102 -5.74 10.83 15.81
CA LYS A 102 -4.88 11.97 16.06
C LYS A 102 -3.67 11.93 15.14
N VAL A 103 -3.24 13.12 14.68
CA VAL A 103 -2.00 13.29 13.92
C VAL A 103 -1.09 14.23 14.68
N ILE A 104 0.18 13.86 14.82
CA ILE A 104 1.20 14.72 15.41
C ILE A 104 2.31 14.88 14.35
N MET A 105 2.59 16.13 14.00
CA MET A 105 3.69 16.50 13.13
C MET A 105 4.83 17.05 13.99
N TYR A 106 5.96 16.34 14.02
CA TYR A 106 7.18 16.77 14.71
C TYR A 106 7.99 17.61 13.74
N ALA A 107 8.27 18.86 14.12
CA ALA A 107 8.90 19.83 13.26
C ALA A 107 9.53 20.95 14.11
N ASP A 108 10.64 21.50 13.65
CA ASP A 108 11.27 22.68 14.26
C ASP A 108 10.59 23.98 13.83
N ARG A 109 10.00 23.97 12.64
CA ARG A 109 9.31 25.13 12.07
C ARG A 109 8.04 24.71 11.31
N MET A 110 7.08 25.63 11.27
CA MET A 110 5.88 25.46 10.44
C MET A 110 6.21 25.76 8.98
N THR A 111 5.94 24.83 8.08
CA THR A 111 6.07 25.02 6.63
C THR A 111 4.72 25.28 5.97
N ASP A 112 4.73 25.80 4.74
CA ASP A 112 3.50 26.04 3.97
C ASP A 112 2.76 24.72 3.70
N SER A 113 3.49 23.64 3.40
CA SER A 113 2.91 22.30 3.21
C SER A 113 2.21 21.78 4.47
N MET A 114 2.78 22.00 5.65
CA MET A 114 2.15 21.64 6.92
C MET A 114 0.91 22.49 7.17
N LYS A 115 1.00 23.81 7.00
CA LYS A 115 -0.11 24.74 7.20
C LYS A 115 -1.29 24.39 6.30
N LEU A 116 -1.06 24.23 5.00
CA LEU A 116 -2.10 23.80 4.05
C LEU A 116 -2.74 22.46 4.43
N THR A 117 -1.96 21.53 4.93
CA THR A 117 -2.48 20.21 5.38
C THR A 117 -3.37 20.35 6.61
N ILE A 118 -2.95 21.16 7.59
CA ILE A 118 -3.71 21.40 8.81
C ILE A 118 -5.02 22.12 8.48
N ASP A 119 -4.95 23.21 7.70
CA ASP A 119 -6.11 24.01 7.32
C ASP A 119 -7.14 23.16 6.54
N GLU A 120 -6.69 22.37 5.57
CA GLU A 120 -7.57 21.51 4.78
C GLU A 120 -8.19 20.38 5.64
N THR A 121 -7.42 19.81 6.56
CA THR A 121 -7.91 18.77 7.47
C THR A 121 -8.96 19.33 8.43
N ASN A 122 -8.72 20.51 9.00
CA ASN A 122 -9.67 21.20 9.88
C ASN A 122 -10.94 21.56 9.13
N ARG A 123 -10.84 22.14 7.93
CA ARG A 123 -11.98 22.47 7.08
C ARG A 123 -12.86 21.25 6.79
N ARG A 124 -12.24 20.10 6.44
CA ARG A 124 -12.97 18.84 6.19
C ARG A 124 -13.66 18.33 7.44
N ARG A 125 -12.97 18.42 8.58
CA ARG A 125 -13.51 17.99 9.88
C ARG A 125 -14.70 18.83 10.30
N GLU A 126 -14.61 20.13 10.21
CA GLU A 126 -15.70 21.07 10.54
C GLU A 126 -16.93 20.80 9.66
N LYS A 127 -16.73 20.65 8.35
CA LYS A 127 -17.80 20.31 7.41
C LYS A 127 -18.47 18.99 7.76
N GLN A 128 -17.68 17.97 8.15
CA GLN A 128 -18.22 16.67 8.52
C GLN A 128 -18.98 16.72 9.85
N LEU A 129 -18.46 17.47 10.83
CA LEU A 129 -19.14 17.65 12.12
C LEU A 129 -20.48 18.36 11.95
N ALA A 130 -20.52 19.45 11.18
CA ALA A 130 -21.76 20.16 10.89
C ALA A 130 -22.78 19.28 10.15
N TYR A 131 -22.33 18.47 9.20
CA TYR A 131 -23.19 17.50 8.52
C TYR A 131 -23.74 16.43 9.48
N ASN A 132 -22.90 15.89 10.34
CA ASN A 132 -23.29 14.87 11.31
C ASN A 132 -24.33 15.45 12.30
N GLU A 133 -24.12 16.66 12.80
CA GLU A 133 -25.04 17.34 13.70
C GLU A 133 -26.40 17.59 13.02
N ALA A 134 -26.41 18.12 11.80
CA ALA A 134 -27.61 18.39 11.03
C ALA A 134 -28.44 17.14 10.74
N ASN A 135 -27.79 15.97 10.62
CA ASN A 135 -28.44 14.70 10.30
C ASN A 135 -28.57 13.74 11.51
N GLY A 136 -28.21 14.16 12.72
CA GLY A 136 -28.28 13.33 13.93
C GLY A 136 -27.35 12.11 13.88
N ILE A 137 -26.24 12.18 13.13
CA ILE A 137 -25.31 11.05 12.92
C ILE A 137 -24.27 11.07 14.04
N THR A 138 -24.17 9.99 14.79
CA THR A 138 -23.08 9.76 15.74
C THR A 138 -21.99 8.92 15.06
N PRO A 139 -20.76 9.44 14.93
CA PRO A 139 -19.65 8.68 14.34
C PRO A 139 -19.38 7.41 15.12
N GLN A 140 -19.24 6.29 14.41
CA GLN A 140 -18.91 4.99 14.99
C GLN A 140 -17.60 4.47 14.45
N GLN A 141 -16.86 3.76 15.31
CA GLN A 141 -15.62 3.10 14.91
C GLN A 141 -15.89 2.00 13.90
N ILE A 142 -15.20 2.05 12.77
CA ILE A 142 -15.22 0.98 11.77
C ILE A 142 -14.57 -0.26 12.39
N LYS A 143 -15.34 -1.35 12.48
CA LYS A 143 -14.83 -2.67 12.85
C LYS A 143 -14.72 -3.50 11.59
N LYS A 144 -13.50 -3.70 11.08
CA LYS A 144 -13.29 -4.69 10.04
C LYS A 144 -13.39 -6.08 10.64
N ALA A 145 -14.15 -6.96 9.97
CA ALA A 145 -14.08 -8.38 10.28
C ALA A 145 -12.59 -8.80 10.18
N ARG A 146 -12.11 -9.46 11.23
CA ARG A 146 -10.80 -10.09 11.18
C ARG A 146 -10.94 -11.26 10.21
N ASN A 147 -10.66 -11.04 8.93
CA ASN A 147 -10.40 -12.16 8.05
C ASN A 147 -9.21 -12.87 8.68
N LEU A 148 -9.43 -14.12 9.11
CA LEU A 148 -8.35 -15.01 9.50
C LEU A 148 -7.23 -14.81 8.47
N SER A 149 -6.04 -14.49 8.97
CA SER A 149 -4.91 -14.17 8.11
C SER A 149 -4.76 -15.28 7.07
N VAL A 150 -4.42 -14.91 5.86
CA VAL A 150 -4.07 -15.86 4.79
C VAL A 150 -3.02 -16.89 5.27
N PHE A 151 -2.40 -16.65 6.42
CA PHE A 151 -1.38 -17.47 7.06
C PHE A 151 -1.80 -18.12 8.41
N GLY A 152 -3.02 -17.86 8.86
CA GLY A 152 -3.50 -18.38 10.16
C GLY A 152 -4.13 -19.77 10.03
N ASN A 153 -3.44 -20.71 9.62
CA ASN A 153 -3.48 -22.17 9.61
C ASN A 153 -3.05 -22.66 8.23
N ALA A 154 -1.80 -23.05 8.11
CA ALA A 154 -1.28 -23.64 6.86
C ALA A 154 -2.13 -24.84 6.40
N LYS A 155 -2.88 -25.48 7.29
CA LYS A 155 -3.83 -26.56 6.95
C LYS A 155 -5.12 -26.06 6.34
N GLU A 156 -5.73 -24.97 6.86
CA GLU A 156 -6.96 -24.39 6.28
C GLU A 156 -6.67 -23.61 4.99
N ALA A 157 -5.49 -22.98 4.89
CA ALA A 157 -5.06 -22.37 3.64
C ALA A 157 -4.83 -23.43 2.54
N ASP A 158 -4.31 -24.59 2.90
CA ASP A 158 -4.10 -25.70 1.95
C ASP A 158 -5.42 -26.38 1.57
N GLU A 159 -6.42 -26.43 2.46
CA GLU A 159 -7.78 -26.88 2.14
C GLU A 159 -8.54 -25.88 1.30
N LEU A 160 -8.47 -24.58 1.61
CA LEU A 160 -9.06 -23.50 0.80
C LEU A 160 -8.39 -23.36 -0.59
N LEU A 161 -7.11 -23.66 -0.70
CA LEU A 161 -6.41 -23.75 -2.00
C LEU A 161 -6.80 -25.01 -2.78
N LYS A 162 -7.18 -26.07 -2.10
CA LYS A 162 -7.71 -27.31 -2.73
C LYS A 162 -9.17 -27.15 -3.15
N GLU A 163 -9.98 -26.40 -2.41
CA GLU A 163 -11.38 -26.09 -2.76
C GLU A 163 -11.51 -24.96 -3.80
N ARG A 164 -10.62 -24.00 -3.81
CA ARG A 164 -10.43 -23.17 -4.99
C ARG A 164 -9.72 -24.05 -5.99
N HIS A 165 -10.48 -24.63 -6.91
CA HIS A 165 -9.91 -25.15 -8.14
C HIS A 165 -8.85 -24.16 -8.57
N ALA A 166 -7.58 -24.61 -8.53
CA ALA A 166 -6.50 -23.84 -9.10
C ALA A 166 -7.05 -23.33 -10.43
N TYR A 167 -6.94 -22.02 -10.68
CA TYR A 167 -7.30 -21.48 -11.98
C TYR A 167 -6.57 -22.35 -12.99
N VAL A 168 -7.29 -23.33 -13.50
CA VAL A 168 -6.85 -24.11 -14.62
C VAL A 168 -6.95 -23.10 -15.74
N GLU A 169 -5.82 -22.57 -16.16
CA GLU A 169 -5.77 -21.85 -17.42
C GLU A 169 -6.57 -22.68 -18.41
N PRO A 170 -7.64 -22.11 -18.99
CA PRO A 170 -8.39 -22.85 -19.98
C PRO A 170 -7.37 -23.34 -20.98
N SER A 171 -7.35 -24.65 -21.24
CA SER A 171 -6.41 -25.30 -22.16
C SER A 171 -6.49 -24.77 -23.60
N THR A 172 -7.40 -23.85 -23.83
CA THR A 172 -7.49 -22.99 -25.00
C THR A 172 -6.94 -21.61 -24.62
N PRO A 173 -5.86 -21.14 -25.25
CA PRO A 173 -5.39 -19.78 -25.07
C PRO A 173 -6.55 -18.85 -25.45
N ASN A 174 -7.10 -18.15 -24.45
CA ASN A 174 -8.09 -17.13 -24.69
C ASN A 174 -7.36 -15.90 -25.24
N ILE A 175 -6.98 -15.99 -26.51
CA ILE A 175 -6.33 -14.92 -27.25
C ILE A 175 -7.42 -13.92 -27.61
N ALA A 176 -7.79 -13.11 -26.64
CA ALA A 176 -8.83 -12.08 -26.76
C ALA A 176 -8.37 -10.88 -27.60
N ALA A 177 -7.29 -10.99 -28.40
CA ALA A 177 -6.70 -9.82 -29.02
C ALA A 177 -6.72 -9.81 -30.55
N ASP A 178 -6.83 -10.93 -31.24
CA ASP A 178 -6.86 -10.90 -32.71
C ASP A 178 -7.72 -12.03 -33.30
N PRO A 179 -8.84 -11.69 -33.98
CA PRO A 179 -9.71 -12.69 -34.63
C PRO A 179 -8.97 -13.57 -35.65
N VAL A 180 -7.85 -13.10 -36.19
CA VAL A 180 -7.07 -13.82 -37.23
C VAL A 180 -6.36 -15.03 -36.64
N VAL A 181 -5.95 -14.99 -35.34
CA VAL A 181 -5.21 -16.08 -34.69
C VAL A 181 -6.08 -17.32 -34.48
N GLN A 182 -7.38 -17.18 -34.36
CA GLN A 182 -8.33 -18.30 -34.17
C GLN A 182 -8.35 -19.24 -35.38
N TYR A 183 -7.93 -18.77 -36.56
CA TYR A 183 -7.95 -19.53 -37.82
C TYR A 183 -6.56 -20.01 -38.29
N MET A 184 -5.52 -19.77 -37.49
CA MET A 184 -4.15 -20.16 -37.83
C MET A 184 -3.87 -21.61 -37.42
N SER A 185 -3.24 -22.36 -38.32
CA SER A 185 -2.70 -23.68 -37.97
C SER A 185 -1.51 -23.57 -37.01
N LYS A 186 -1.24 -24.62 -36.22
CA LYS A 186 -0.12 -24.64 -35.27
C LYS A 186 1.21 -24.23 -35.90
N ALA A 187 1.48 -24.71 -37.13
CA ALA A 187 2.70 -24.39 -37.88
C ALA A 187 2.75 -22.88 -38.33
N GLN A 188 1.61 -22.29 -38.62
CA GLN A 188 1.53 -20.86 -38.93
C GLN A 188 1.72 -20.01 -37.67
N MET A 189 1.20 -20.46 -36.53
CA MET A 189 1.35 -19.77 -35.25
C MET A 189 2.81 -19.77 -34.79
N GLU A 190 3.50 -20.91 -34.90
CA GLU A 190 4.95 -21.03 -34.60
C GLU A 190 5.80 -20.10 -35.48
N LYS A 191 5.51 -20.02 -36.77
CA LYS A 191 6.19 -19.10 -37.70
C LYS A 191 5.91 -17.61 -37.33
N SER A 192 4.69 -17.30 -36.94
CA SER A 192 4.33 -15.94 -36.52
C SER A 192 5.09 -15.54 -35.25
N ILE A 193 5.14 -16.42 -34.24
CA ILE A 193 5.90 -16.20 -32.99
C ILE A 193 7.39 -15.99 -33.29
N GLU A 194 7.97 -16.83 -34.16
CA GLU A 194 9.39 -16.71 -34.53
C GLU A 194 9.68 -15.39 -35.25
N ARG A 195 8.79 -14.96 -36.16
CA ARG A 195 8.89 -13.68 -36.85
C ARG A 195 8.81 -12.50 -35.88
N THR A 196 7.84 -12.50 -34.99
CA THR A 196 7.66 -11.45 -33.98
C THR A 196 8.86 -11.37 -33.04
N ARG A 197 9.41 -12.53 -32.63
CA ARG A 197 10.61 -12.60 -31.82
C ARG A 197 11.84 -12.01 -32.50
N LYS A 198 12.01 -12.23 -33.80
CA LYS A 198 13.10 -11.63 -34.60
C LYS A 198 12.94 -10.11 -34.67
N LEU A 199 11.73 -9.61 -34.97
CA LEU A 199 11.44 -8.18 -35.00
C LEU A 199 11.71 -7.51 -33.66
N MET A 200 11.30 -8.15 -32.57
CA MET A 200 11.57 -7.65 -31.20
C MET A 200 13.09 -7.58 -30.91
N GLN A 201 13.86 -8.59 -31.34
CA GLN A 201 15.32 -8.57 -31.18
C GLN A 201 16.01 -7.51 -32.03
N GLU A 202 15.50 -7.24 -33.23
CA GLU A 202 16.02 -6.17 -34.10
C GLU A 202 15.69 -4.79 -33.55
N ALA A 203 14.47 -4.57 -33.07
CA ALA A 203 14.06 -3.34 -32.42
C ALA A 203 14.86 -3.08 -31.11
N ALA A 204 15.13 -4.14 -30.34
CA ALA A 204 15.97 -4.04 -29.15
C ALA A 204 17.42 -3.62 -29.48
N LYS A 205 17.99 -4.14 -30.57
CA LYS A 205 19.32 -3.71 -31.03
C LYS A 205 19.36 -2.24 -31.46
N LYS A 206 18.25 -1.72 -31.98
CA LYS A 206 18.11 -0.32 -32.42
C LYS A 206 17.66 0.60 -31.28
N LEU A 207 17.36 0.09 -30.09
CA LEU A 207 16.79 0.81 -28.93
C LEU A 207 15.42 1.45 -29.23
N GLU A 208 14.64 0.86 -30.12
CA GLU A 208 13.30 1.31 -30.51
C GLU A 208 12.24 0.72 -29.54
N PHE A 209 12.19 1.23 -28.33
CA PHE A 209 11.36 0.68 -27.22
C PHE A 209 9.86 0.68 -27.50
N ILE A 210 9.37 1.55 -28.37
CA ILE A 210 7.94 1.62 -28.77
C ILE A 210 7.55 0.38 -29.57
N GLU A 211 8.43 -0.14 -30.42
CA GLU A 211 8.18 -1.32 -31.23
C GLU A 211 8.31 -2.61 -30.44
N ILE A 212 9.14 -2.64 -29.39
CA ILE A 212 9.23 -3.76 -28.46
C ILE A 212 7.90 -3.98 -27.73
N GLY A 213 7.23 -2.89 -27.32
CA GLY A 213 5.94 -2.94 -26.62
C GLY A 213 4.76 -3.37 -27.51
N ARG A 214 4.85 -3.24 -28.85
CA ARG A 214 3.82 -3.71 -29.80
C ARG A 214 3.96 -5.21 -30.14
N ALA A 215 5.09 -5.82 -29.82
CA ALA A 215 5.37 -7.22 -30.06
C ALA A 215 5.00 -8.14 -28.86
N HIS A 216 4.51 -7.52 -27.79
CA HIS A 216 3.98 -8.19 -26.59
C HIS A 216 2.47 -8.25 -26.70
#